data_4c7076b7fdb766916c9d81451d90523c
#
_entry.id   4c7076b7fdb766916c9d81451d90523c
#
_cell.length_a   1.000
_cell.length_b   1.000
_cell.length_c   1.000
_cell.angle_alpha   90.00
_cell.angle_beta   90.00
_cell.angle_gamma   90.00
#
_symmetry.space_group_name_H-M   'P 1'
#
loop_
_entity.id
_entity.type
_entity.pdbx_description
1 polymer ?
#
loop_
_entity_poly.entity_id
_entity_poly.type
_entity_poly.pdbx_seq_one_letter_code
_entity_poly.pdbx_strand_id
1 'polypeptide(L)'
;MRKRWLMLIPILALAGGAGWWFRAPLAELWQAASGGAKHGLPQKIRSDPKTYAVLTKDLERWRKELSKRHAQSKTDAARTAVEGDARAVLEQALPAMMRCWLGTPWDFNGTAKGPGAGKIACGYFVATVLKDAGFQVDRYQLAQQPSENILRSFLPKESCDLSVGKEYQAFATQVETREPGVYVIGLDSHVAFVVVGGGGFRFIHSSGSRPWCVVDEGRTEAGVLQRSKWRMLGNLTANPAVLKRWLKAEKIVVRGT
;
A
#
# COMPACT_ATOMS: atom_id res chain seq x y z
N MET A 1 -7.56 33.40 58.71
CA MET A 1 -7.55 32.05 58.12
C MET A 1 -7.84 32.16 56.61
N ARG A 2 -6.78 32.16 55.74
CA ARG A 2 -6.93 32.26 54.29
C ARG A 2 -6.69 30.86 53.71
N LYS A 3 -7.76 30.24 53.15
CA LYS A 3 -7.71 28.95 52.43
C LYS A 3 -7.07 29.19 51.06
N ARG A 4 -5.88 28.62 50.86
CA ARG A 4 -5.23 28.50 49.51
C ARG A 4 -5.91 27.35 48.74
N TRP A 5 -6.63 27.69 47.70
CA TRP A 5 -7.06 26.72 46.68
C TRP A 5 -5.90 26.46 45.73
N LEU A 6 -5.36 25.25 45.79
CA LEU A 6 -4.46 24.72 44.78
C LEU A 6 -5.30 24.33 43.56
N MET A 7 -5.21 25.08 42.47
CA MET A 7 -5.72 24.68 41.19
C MET A 7 -4.84 23.55 40.64
N LEU A 8 -5.37 22.35 40.63
CA LEU A 8 -4.89 21.23 39.82
C LEU A 8 -5.32 21.50 38.35
N ILE A 9 -4.36 21.95 37.54
CA ILE A 9 -4.53 22.01 36.08
C ILE A 9 -4.39 20.57 35.59
N PRO A 10 -5.38 19.99 34.89
CA PRO A 10 -5.23 18.67 34.30
C PRO A 10 -4.28 18.76 33.10
N ILE A 11 -3.12 18.13 33.18
CA ILE A 11 -2.27 17.83 32.03
C ILE A 11 -2.91 16.66 31.26
N LEU A 12 -3.90 16.98 30.45
CA LEU A 12 -4.55 16.04 29.55
C LEU A 12 -4.90 16.78 28.25
N ALA A 13 -3.95 17.01 27.37
CA ALA A 13 -4.17 17.31 25.95
C ALA A 13 -2.87 17.52 25.18
N LEU A 14 -2.02 16.51 25.01
CA LEU A 14 -0.92 16.59 24.02
C LEU A 14 -0.67 15.26 23.28
N ALA A 15 -1.55 14.28 23.36
CA ALA A 15 -1.42 13.03 22.61
C ALA A 15 -2.27 12.96 21.33
N GLY A 16 -3.20 13.89 21.12
CA GLY A 16 -4.15 13.82 19.99
C GLY A 16 -3.83 14.70 18.77
N GLY A 17 -2.92 15.68 18.90
CA GLY A 17 -2.74 16.73 17.89
C GLY A 17 -1.86 16.37 16.69
N ALA A 18 -0.91 15.45 16.84
CA ALA A 18 0.06 15.16 15.77
C ALA A 18 -0.56 14.35 14.62
N GLY A 19 -1.47 13.42 14.90
CA GLY A 19 -2.13 12.61 13.86
C GLY A 19 -3.04 13.44 12.93
N TRP A 20 -3.56 14.56 13.38
CA TRP A 20 -4.45 15.43 12.59
C TRP A 20 -3.68 16.32 11.62
N TRP A 21 -2.49 16.77 11.99
CA TRP A 21 -1.63 17.61 11.14
C TRP A 21 -1.11 16.88 9.91
N PHE A 22 -0.95 15.55 9.98
CA PHE A 22 -0.52 14.73 8.84
C PHE A 22 -1.67 14.30 7.92
N ARG A 23 -2.92 14.32 8.40
CA ARG A 23 -4.08 13.90 7.60
C ARG A 23 -4.55 14.95 6.59
N ALA A 24 -4.44 16.24 6.89
CA ALA A 24 -4.94 17.29 6.04
C ALA A 24 -4.22 17.42 4.68
N PRO A 25 -2.88 17.47 4.59
CA PRO A 25 -2.18 17.56 3.31
C PRO A 25 -2.36 16.30 2.44
N LEU A 26 -2.49 15.12 3.07
CA LEU A 26 -2.75 13.86 2.36
C LEU A 26 -4.19 13.77 1.85
N ALA A 27 -5.15 14.30 2.60
CA ALA A 27 -6.54 14.32 2.18
C ALA A 27 -6.76 15.19 0.94
N GLU A 28 -6.05 16.31 0.81
CA GLU A 28 -6.10 17.16 -0.40
C GLU A 28 -5.47 16.48 -1.61
N LEU A 29 -4.30 15.84 -1.44
CA LEU A 29 -3.67 15.03 -2.50
C LEU A 29 -4.51 13.77 -2.83
N TRP A 30 -5.16 13.19 -1.84
CA TRP A 30 -6.12 12.10 -2.02
C TRP A 30 -7.34 12.54 -2.83
N GLN A 31 -7.91 13.71 -2.54
CA GLN A 31 -9.04 14.25 -3.31
C GLN A 31 -8.65 14.59 -4.74
N ALA A 32 -7.43 15.07 -4.96
CA ALA A 32 -6.89 15.31 -6.31
C ALA A 32 -6.62 14.00 -7.07
N ALA A 33 -6.08 12.97 -6.40
CA ALA A 33 -5.77 11.67 -7.00
C ALA A 33 -6.99 10.74 -7.11
N SER A 34 -7.98 10.87 -6.21
CA SER A 34 -9.23 10.09 -6.22
C SER A 34 -10.32 10.73 -7.09
N GLY A 35 -10.06 11.88 -7.72
CA GLY A 35 -10.91 12.67 -8.61
C GLY A 35 -12.37 12.29 -8.48
N GLY A 36 -13.16 13.06 -7.71
CA GLY A 36 -14.56 12.73 -7.46
C GLY A 36 -15.25 12.31 -8.75
N ALA A 37 -15.82 11.13 -8.75
CA ALA A 37 -16.62 10.60 -9.84
C ALA A 37 -17.84 11.49 -10.08
N LYS A 38 -17.62 12.62 -10.79
CA LYS A 38 -18.68 13.31 -11.48
C LYS A 38 -19.00 12.45 -12.69
N HIS A 39 -20.25 11.99 -12.79
CA HIS A 39 -20.80 11.35 -13.97
C HIS A 39 -20.61 12.27 -15.19
N GLY A 40 -19.48 12.15 -15.85
CA GLY A 40 -19.11 12.76 -17.11
C GLY A 40 -18.38 11.71 -17.93
N LEU A 41 -18.46 11.78 -19.26
CA LEU A 41 -17.87 10.87 -20.26
C LEU A 41 -16.55 10.24 -19.77
N PRO A 42 -16.23 8.97 -20.09
CA PRO A 42 -15.08 8.25 -19.58
C PRO A 42 -13.80 9.06 -19.84
N GLN A 43 -13.28 9.68 -18.80
CA GLN A 43 -12.03 10.41 -18.87
C GLN A 43 -10.96 9.37 -19.21
N LYS A 44 -10.28 9.57 -20.34
CA LYS A 44 -9.21 8.66 -20.80
C LYS A 44 -8.22 8.46 -19.65
N ILE A 45 -8.22 7.28 -19.06
CA ILE A 45 -7.33 6.91 -17.96
C ILE A 45 -5.89 7.13 -18.42
N ARG A 46 -5.18 8.04 -17.79
CA ARG A 46 -3.79 8.38 -18.11
C ARG A 46 -2.94 8.31 -16.86
N SER A 47 -1.73 7.82 -17.03
CA SER A 47 -0.70 7.84 -16.00
C SER A 47 -0.35 9.28 -15.59
N ASP A 48 -0.03 9.46 -14.29
CA ASP A 48 0.32 10.76 -13.72
C ASP A 48 1.71 10.71 -13.05
N PRO A 49 2.78 10.88 -13.85
CA PRO A 49 4.14 10.87 -13.32
C PRO A 49 4.46 12.07 -12.43
N LYS A 50 3.77 13.21 -12.59
CA LYS A 50 4.01 14.41 -11.78
C LYS A 50 3.53 14.20 -10.35
N THR A 51 2.27 13.79 -10.18
CA THR A 51 1.72 13.46 -8.86
C THR A 51 2.49 12.30 -8.21
N TYR A 52 2.89 11.29 -8.97
CA TYR A 52 3.72 10.18 -8.46
C TYR A 52 5.03 10.65 -7.85
N ALA A 53 5.75 11.55 -8.54
CA ALA A 53 7.00 12.11 -8.04
C ALA A 53 6.82 12.93 -6.75
N VAL A 54 5.74 13.68 -6.63
CA VAL A 54 5.38 14.42 -5.41
C VAL A 54 5.09 13.45 -4.27
N LEU A 55 4.23 12.45 -4.49
CA LEU A 55 3.89 11.44 -3.48
C LEU A 55 5.12 10.69 -2.97
N THR A 56 6.01 10.27 -3.88
CA THR A 56 7.26 9.57 -3.51
C THR A 56 8.14 10.44 -2.61
N LYS A 57 8.31 11.71 -2.96
CA LYS A 57 9.12 12.65 -2.18
C LYS A 57 8.51 12.94 -0.80
N ASP A 58 7.20 13.15 -0.76
CA ASP A 58 6.49 13.43 0.49
C ASP A 58 6.49 12.21 1.41
N LEU A 59 6.26 11.01 0.85
CA LEU A 59 6.28 9.78 1.63
C LEU A 59 7.66 9.51 2.26
N GLU A 60 8.75 9.77 1.53
CA GLU A 60 10.10 9.65 2.07
C GLU A 60 10.36 10.68 3.19
N ARG A 61 9.84 11.91 3.06
CA ARG A 61 9.92 12.93 4.12
C ARG A 61 9.20 12.44 5.38
N TRP A 62 7.98 11.92 5.25
CA TRP A 62 7.20 11.40 6.38
C TRP A 62 7.84 10.17 7.01
N ARG A 63 8.35 9.25 6.19
CA ARG A 63 9.07 8.09 6.69
C ARG A 63 10.23 8.52 7.59
N LYS A 64 11.04 9.49 7.16
CA LYS A 64 12.17 10.02 7.96
C LYS A 64 11.71 10.63 9.27
N GLU A 65 10.65 11.41 9.25
CA GLU A 65 10.10 12.03 10.48
C GLU A 65 9.55 10.98 11.44
N LEU A 66 8.77 10.02 10.94
CA LEU A 66 8.23 8.92 11.74
C LEU A 66 9.36 8.02 12.27
N SER A 67 10.38 7.76 11.48
CA SER A 67 11.58 7.03 11.88
C SER A 67 12.28 7.69 13.08
N LYS A 68 12.48 9.02 13.01
CA LYS A 68 13.05 9.80 14.12
C LYS A 68 12.18 9.73 15.39
N ARG A 69 10.87 9.92 15.25
CA ARG A 69 9.93 9.79 16.38
C ARG A 69 9.95 8.38 16.98
N HIS A 70 9.97 7.35 16.16
CA HIS A 70 10.04 5.96 16.60
C HIS A 70 11.34 5.69 17.39
N ALA A 71 12.48 6.17 16.89
CA ALA A 71 13.77 6.03 17.57
C ALA A 71 13.83 6.78 18.91
N GLN A 72 13.17 7.93 19.02
CA GLN A 72 13.11 8.76 20.24
C GLN A 72 12.06 8.25 21.24
N SER A 73 11.19 7.33 20.86
CA SER A 73 10.14 6.80 21.73
C SER A 73 10.74 5.96 22.87
N LYS A 74 10.46 6.36 24.11
CA LYS A 74 11.00 5.69 25.31
C LYS A 74 10.17 4.50 25.78
N THR A 75 8.90 4.42 25.39
CA THR A 75 7.97 3.35 25.80
C THR A 75 7.45 2.57 24.61
N ASP A 76 7.03 1.33 24.82
CA ASP A 76 6.43 0.50 23.77
C ASP A 76 5.10 1.08 23.27
N ALA A 77 4.32 1.66 24.17
CA ALA A 77 3.09 2.35 23.78
C ALA A 77 3.35 3.53 22.82
N ALA A 78 4.40 4.33 23.08
CA ALA A 78 4.78 5.41 22.17
C ALA A 78 5.29 4.88 20.81
N ARG A 79 6.03 3.77 20.79
CA ARG A 79 6.47 3.12 19.54
C ARG A 79 5.28 2.60 18.74
N THR A 80 4.35 1.91 19.39
CA THR A 80 3.12 1.40 18.76
C THR A 80 2.28 2.53 18.18
N ALA A 81 2.19 3.68 18.87
CA ALA A 81 1.49 4.85 18.33
C ALA A 81 2.15 5.37 17.04
N VAL A 82 3.48 5.44 16.98
CA VAL A 82 4.21 5.84 15.75
C VAL A 82 4.05 4.78 14.64
N GLU A 83 4.02 3.50 14.97
CA GLU A 83 3.72 2.43 14.01
C GLU A 83 2.30 2.57 13.44
N GLY A 84 1.32 2.97 14.26
CA GLY A 84 -0.04 3.30 13.83
C GLY A 84 -0.07 4.50 12.86
N ASP A 85 0.70 5.56 13.15
CA ASP A 85 0.85 6.70 12.22
C ASP A 85 1.50 6.25 10.89
N ALA A 86 2.53 5.41 10.95
CA ALA A 86 3.20 4.85 9.76
C ALA A 86 2.23 4.01 8.90
N ARG A 87 1.39 3.18 9.56
CA ARG A 87 0.32 2.43 8.91
C ARG A 87 -0.63 3.37 8.17
N ALA A 88 -1.15 4.38 8.84
CA ALA A 88 -2.10 5.32 8.26
C ALA A 88 -1.51 6.06 7.04
N VAL A 89 -0.24 6.47 7.13
CA VAL A 89 0.47 7.10 6.01
C VAL A 89 0.60 6.15 4.81
N LEU A 90 1.00 4.89 5.04
CA LEU A 90 1.15 3.90 3.97
C LEU A 90 -0.21 3.54 3.34
N GLU A 91 -1.27 3.39 4.14
CA GLU A 91 -2.62 3.07 3.66
C GLU A 91 -3.22 4.19 2.81
N GLN A 92 -2.80 5.43 3.01
CA GLN A 92 -3.17 6.55 2.15
C GLN A 92 -2.27 6.64 0.91
N ALA A 93 -0.96 6.60 1.09
CA ALA A 93 0.00 6.87 0.02
C ALA A 93 0.06 5.76 -1.03
N LEU A 94 0.08 4.48 -0.62
CA LEU A 94 0.23 3.36 -1.55
C LEU A 94 -0.87 3.31 -2.62
N PRO A 95 -2.18 3.38 -2.28
CA PRO A 95 -3.23 3.38 -3.30
C PRO A 95 -3.16 4.60 -4.23
N ALA A 96 -2.79 5.77 -3.72
CA ALA A 96 -2.60 6.97 -4.52
C ALA A 96 -1.42 6.81 -5.50
N MET A 97 -0.29 6.29 -5.04
CA MET A 97 0.87 5.98 -5.89
C MET A 97 0.53 4.96 -6.97
N MET A 98 -0.18 3.87 -6.62
CA MET A 98 -0.62 2.86 -7.59
C MET A 98 -1.50 3.47 -8.69
N ARG A 99 -2.44 4.34 -8.33
CA ARG A 99 -3.35 4.99 -9.28
C ARG A 99 -2.67 5.95 -10.23
N CYS A 100 -1.53 6.54 -9.84
CA CYS A 100 -0.71 7.32 -10.77
C CYS A 100 -0.22 6.49 -11.97
N TRP A 101 -0.18 5.16 -11.86
CA TRP A 101 0.24 4.27 -12.95
C TRP A 101 -0.89 3.86 -13.89
N LEU A 102 -2.15 4.18 -13.61
CA LEU A 102 -3.30 3.78 -14.40
C LEU A 102 -3.09 4.12 -15.88
N GLY A 103 -3.37 3.15 -16.76
CA GLY A 103 -3.17 3.29 -18.21
C GLY A 103 -1.71 3.14 -18.67
N THR A 104 -0.72 2.94 -17.77
CA THR A 104 0.64 2.56 -18.19
C THR A 104 0.59 1.20 -18.89
N PRO A 105 1.08 1.08 -20.16
CA PRO A 105 0.96 -0.16 -20.91
C PRO A 105 1.66 -1.35 -20.25
N TRP A 106 1.07 -2.52 -20.42
CA TRP A 106 1.66 -3.78 -19.97
C TRP A 106 2.57 -4.40 -21.05
N ASP A 107 3.59 -5.09 -20.59
CA ASP A 107 4.41 -6.03 -21.39
C ASP A 107 5.05 -7.01 -20.43
N PHE A 108 5.18 -8.29 -20.82
CA PHE A 108 5.81 -9.31 -19.99
C PHE A 108 7.25 -8.95 -19.59
N ASN A 109 8.00 -8.34 -20.51
CA ASN A 109 9.36 -7.87 -20.29
C ASN A 109 9.42 -6.38 -19.90
N GLY A 110 8.27 -5.77 -19.59
CA GLY A 110 8.18 -4.36 -19.26
C GLY A 110 8.82 -4.01 -17.92
N THR A 111 9.74 -3.04 -17.93
CA THR A 111 10.52 -2.63 -16.75
C THR A 111 10.47 -1.12 -16.51
N ALA A 112 9.41 -0.44 -16.93
CA ALA A 112 9.26 1.01 -16.75
C ALA A 112 9.59 1.45 -15.32
N LYS A 113 10.31 2.56 -15.21
CA LYS A 113 10.77 3.10 -13.91
C LYS A 113 9.83 4.15 -13.32
N GLY A 114 8.77 4.52 -14.04
CA GLY A 114 7.78 5.51 -13.61
C GLY A 114 6.49 5.41 -14.42
N PRO A 115 5.39 6.02 -13.94
CA PRO A 115 4.11 6.03 -14.62
C PRO A 115 4.20 6.56 -16.05
N GLY A 116 3.72 5.76 -17.02
CA GLY A 116 3.73 6.14 -18.44
C GLY A 116 5.11 6.19 -19.12
N ALA A 117 6.18 5.86 -18.42
CA ALA A 117 7.55 5.89 -18.95
C ALA A 117 7.92 4.59 -19.68
N GLY A 118 7.00 4.02 -20.41
CA GLY A 118 7.16 2.75 -21.12
C GLY A 118 6.19 1.68 -20.63
N LYS A 119 6.51 0.41 -20.85
CA LYS A 119 5.69 -0.74 -20.48
C LYS A 119 6.14 -1.35 -19.15
N ILE A 120 5.22 -1.97 -18.40
CA ILE A 120 5.55 -2.57 -17.10
C ILE A 120 4.87 -3.93 -16.91
N ALA A 121 5.64 -4.93 -16.45
CA ALA A 121 5.12 -6.24 -16.02
C ALA A 121 4.59 -6.18 -14.60
N CYS A 122 3.74 -7.15 -14.20
CA CYS A 122 3.09 -7.20 -12.89
C CYS A 122 4.09 -7.19 -11.72
N GLY A 123 5.15 -8.02 -11.78
CA GLY A 123 6.19 -8.06 -10.75
C GLY A 123 6.95 -6.74 -10.64
N TYR A 124 7.29 -6.12 -11.77
CA TYR A 124 7.95 -4.82 -11.79
C TYR A 124 7.05 -3.69 -11.29
N PHE A 125 5.75 -3.74 -11.54
CA PHE A 125 4.79 -2.77 -10.98
C PHE A 125 4.78 -2.82 -9.46
N VAL A 126 4.59 -4.02 -8.87
CA VAL A 126 4.60 -4.20 -7.42
C VAL A 126 5.93 -3.79 -6.82
N ALA A 127 7.06 -4.29 -7.38
CA ALA A 127 8.39 -3.99 -6.87
C ALA A 127 8.74 -2.50 -6.95
N THR A 128 8.31 -1.80 -8.01
CA THR A 128 8.56 -0.36 -8.17
C THR A 128 7.78 0.45 -7.16
N VAL A 129 6.47 0.20 -7.02
CA VAL A 129 5.63 0.93 -6.05
C VAL A 129 6.17 0.73 -4.63
N LEU A 130 6.52 -0.49 -4.23
CA LEU A 130 7.06 -0.76 -2.89
C LEU A 130 8.41 -0.08 -2.65
N LYS A 131 9.34 -0.17 -3.62
CA LYS A 131 10.62 0.52 -3.53
C LYS A 131 10.44 2.04 -3.39
N ASP A 132 9.62 2.63 -4.25
CA ASP A 132 9.41 4.08 -4.30
C ASP A 132 8.59 4.57 -3.08
N ALA A 133 7.83 3.67 -2.44
CA ALA A 133 7.22 3.91 -1.14
C ALA A 133 8.20 3.87 0.04
N GLY A 134 9.51 3.67 -0.22
CA GLY A 134 10.57 3.73 0.79
C GLY A 134 11.00 2.40 1.39
N PHE A 135 10.45 1.26 0.91
CA PHE A 135 10.98 -0.06 1.30
C PHE A 135 12.35 -0.29 0.65
N GLN A 136 13.34 -0.66 1.47
CA GLN A 136 14.71 -0.89 1.01
C GLN A 136 14.83 -2.29 0.39
N VAL A 137 14.39 -2.44 -0.84
CA VAL A 137 14.38 -3.71 -1.58
C VAL A 137 15.03 -3.57 -2.96
N ASP A 138 15.73 -4.61 -3.40
CA ASP A 138 16.20 -4.68 -4.79
C ASP A 138 14.99 -4.94 -5.71
N ARG A 139 14.68 -3.93 -6.51
CA ARG A 139 13.53 -3.93 -7.42
C ARG A 139 13.61 -5.03 -8.47
N TYR A 140 14.81 -5.26 -9.01
CA TYR A 140 14.99 -6.24 -10.08
C TYR A 140 14.94 -7.66 -9.55
N GLN A 141 15.63 -7.92 -8.46
CA GLN A 141 15.57 -9.22 -7.80
C GLN A 141 14.14 -9.56 -7.37
N LEU A 142 13.43 -8.61 -6.75
CA LEU A 142 12.05 -8.83 -6.29
C LEU A 142 11.09 -9.10 -7.45
N ALA A 143 11.16 -8.28 -8.52
CA ALA A 143 10.24 -8.36 -9.65
C ALA A 143 10.32 -9.69 -10.44
N GLN A 144 11.46 -10.37 -10.37
CA GLN A 144 11.72 -11.62 -11.09
C GLN A 144 11.35 -12.88 -10.28
N GLN A 145 10.89 -12.70 -9.04
CA GLN A 145 10.51 -13.84 -8.19
C GLN A 145 9.10 -14.35 -8.52
N PRO A 146 8.83 -15.64 -8.26
CA PRO A 146 7.46 -16.13 -8.14
C PRO A 146 6.67 -15.29 -7.16
N SER A 147 5.36 -15.15 -7.40
CA SER A 147 4.49 -14.29 -6.60
C SER A 147 4.53 -14.61 -5.10
N GLU A 148 4.62 -15.90 -4.72
CA GLU A 148 4.82 -16.32 -3.33
C GLU A 148 6.08 -15.73 -2.72
N ASN A 149 7.21 -15.77 -3.43
CA ASN A 149 8.47 -15.22 -2.93
C ASN A 149 8.42 -13.70 -2.77
N ILE A 150 7.69 -13.00 -3.66
CA ILE A 150 7.46 -11.57 -3.53
C ILE A 150 6.77 -11.26 -2.19
N LEU A 151 5.64 -11.92 -1.88
CA LEU A 151 4.95 -11.76 -0.61
C LEU A 151 5.85 -12.13 0.57
N ARG A 152 6.50 -13.30 0.48
CA ARG A 152 7.32 -13.89 1.54
C ARG A 152 8.63 -13.14 1.82
N SER A 153 9.03 -12.21 0.95
CA SER A 153 10.12 -11.27 1.22
C SER A 153 9.73 -10.22 2.26
N PHE A 154 8.45 -9.89 2.36
CA PHE A 154 7.90 -8.92 3.31
C PHE A 154 7.24 -9.58 4.52
N LEU A 155 6.53 -10.66 4.31
CA LEU A 155 5.63 -11.28 5.28
C LEU A 155 6.09 -12.70 5.64
N PRO A 156 6.06 -13.09 6.92
CA PRO A 156 6.26 -14.47 7.33
C PRO A 156 5.09 -15.36 6.84
N LYS A 157 5.29 -16.68 6.81
CA LYS A 157 4.33 -17.62 6.24
C LYS A 157 2.97 -17.56 6.92
N GLU A 158 2.97 -17.46 8.19
CA GLU A 158 1.80 -17.37 9.08
C GLU A 158 0.97 -16.08 8.90
N SER A 159 1.55 -15.06 8.27
CA SER A 159 0.87 -13.80 7.90
C SER A 159 0.33 -13.81 6.46
N CYS A 160 0.43 -14.95 5.76
CA CYS A 160 -0.05 -15.10 4.39
C CYS A 160 -1.14 -16.18 4.37
N ASP A 161 -2.33 -15.80 3.89
CA ASP A 161 -3.45 -16.73 3.74
C ASP A 161 -3.44 -17.34 2.35
N LEU A 162 -3.36 -18.65 2.28
CA LEU A 162 -3.41 -19.40 1.04
C LEU A 162 -4.82 -19.95 0.78
N SER A 163 -5.35 -19.67 -0.40
CA SER A 163 -6.61 -20.23 -0.90
C SER A 163 -6.37 -20.95 -2.23
N VAL A 164 -6.58 -22.25 -2.26
CA VAL A 164 -6.42 -23.11 -3.45
C VAL A 164 -7.78 -23.67 -3.86
N GLY A 165 -8.15 -23.52 -5.12
CA GLY A 165 -9.40 -24.04 -5.68
C GLY A 165 -10.68 -23.41 -5.13
N LYS A 166 -10.57 -22.41 -4.25
CA LYS A 166 -11.75 -21.74 -3.67
C LYS A 166 -12.52 -20.98 -4.73
N GLU A 167 -13.84 -21.14 -4.71
CA GLU A 167 -14.75 -20.40 -5.56
C GLU A 167 -14.56 -18.88 -5.40
N TYR A 168 -14.63 -18.15 -6.53
CA TYR A 168 -14.29 -16.74 -6.51
C TYR A 168 -15.21 -15.91 -5.61
N GLN A 169 -16.52 -16.13 -5.66
CA GLN A 169 -17.47 -15.35 -4.87
C GLN A 169 -17.22 -15.52 -3.36
N ALA A 170 -16.95 -16.77 -2.94
CA ALA A 170 -16.61 -17.07 -1.55
C ALA A 170 -15.28 -16.45 -1.14
N PHE A 171 -14.28 -16.44 -2.04
CA PHE A 171 -13.00 -15.78 -1.81
C PHE A 171 -13.18 -14.25 -1.71
N ALA A 172 -13.90 -13.64 -2.65
CA ALA A 172 -14.13 -12.20 -2.68
C ALA A 172 -14.87 -11.71 -1.42
N THR A 173 -15.93 -12.42 -1.00
CA THR A 173 -16.63 -12.12 0.25
C THR A 173 -15.70 -12.21 1.47
N GLN A 174 -14.82 -13.22 1.52
CA GLN A 174 -13.82 -13.32 2.58
C GLN A 174 -12.83 -12.14 2.57
N VAL A 175 -12.43 -11.65 1.40
CA VAL A 175 -11.52 -10.49 1.29
C VAL A 175 -12.21 -9.22 1.78
N GLU A 176 -13.48 -9.02 1.45
CA GLU A 176 -14.26 -7.84 1.86
C GLU A 176 -14.45 -7.72 3.38
N THR A 177 -14.45 -8.85 4.10
CA THR A 177 -14.58 -8.88 5.57
C THR A 177 -13.25 -8.74 6.31
N ARG A 178 -12.13 -8.63 5.58
CA ARG A 178 -10.82 -8.47 6.21
C ARG A 178 -10.60 -7.08 6.78
N GLU A 179 -9.63 -7.01 7.68
CA GLU A 179 -9.15 -5.74 8.21
C GLU A 179 -8.78 -4.78 7.06
N PRO A 180 -9.23 -3.51 7.11
CA PRO A 180 -8.83 -2.51 6.12
C PRO A 180 -7.30 -2.39 6.03
N GLY A 181 -6.80 -2.19 4.81
CA GLY A 181 -5.36 -2.06 4.58
C GLY A 181 -4.95 -2.34 3.14
N VAL A 182 -3.65 -2.28 2.90
CA VAL A 182 -3.04 -2.62 1.62
C VAL A 182 -2.40 -4.01 1.71
N TYR A 183 -2.88 -4.89 0.88
CA TYR A 183 -2.42 -6.28 0.76
C TYR A 183 -1.61 -6.46 -0.51
N VAL A 184 -0.68 -7.40 -0.48
CA VAL A 184 -0.10 -7.99 -1.68
C VAL A 184 -0.78 -9.34 -1.91
N ILE A 185 -1.11 -9.65 -3.15
CA ILE A 185 -1.68 -10.93 -3.54
C ILE A 185 -0.83 -11.58 -4.63
N GLY A 186 -0.44 -12.83 -4.39
CA GLY A 186 0.12 -13.73 -5.38
C GLY A 186 -0.96 -14.62 -5.98
N LEU A 187 -0.90 -14.81 -7.28
CA LEU A 187 -1.80 -15.64 -8.06
C LEU A 187 -0.98 -16.69 -8.85
N ASP A 188 -1.65 -17.60 -9.55
CA ASP A 188 -1.00 -18.69 -10.32
C ASP A 188 0.18 -18.20 -11.19
N SER A 189 0.03 -17.08 -11.87
CA SER A 189 1.05 -16.50 -12.76
C SER A 189 1.09 -14.96 -12.68
N HIS A 190 0.65 -14.40 -11.56
CA HIS A 190 0.47 -12.95 -11.43
C HIS A 190 0.72 -12.48 -9.99
N VAL A 191 1.06 -11.19 -9.84
CA VAL A 191 1.14 -10.51 -8.55
C VAL A 191 0.48 -9.14 -8.64
N ALA A 192 -0.19 -8.72 -7.56
CA ALA A 192 -0.97 -7.50 -7.53
C ALA A 192 -1.08 -6.92 -6.11
N PHE A 193 -1.70 -5.76 -6.02
CA PHE A 193 -2.18 -5.20 -4.76
C PHE A 193 -3.69 -5.40 -4.62
N VAL A 194 -4.12 -5.60 -3.37
CA VAL A 194 -5.53 -5.54 -2.97
C VAL A 194 -5.65 -4.47 -1.89
N VAL A 195 -6.49 -3.48 -2.12
CA VAL A 195 -6.80 -2.42 -1.15
C VAL A 195 -8.16 -2.71 -0.56
N VAL A 196 -8.22 -3.07 0.71
CA VAL A 196 -9.46 -3.38 1.43
C VAL A 196 -9.90 -2.17 2.22
N GLY A 197 -11.18 -1.80 2.10
CA GLY A 197 -11.78 -0.69 2.83
C GLY A 197 -13.12 -0.26 2.24
N GLY A 198 -13.88 0.54 2.99
CA GLY A 198 -15.17 1.07 2.52
C GLY A 198 -16.23 0.02 2.20
N GLY A 199 -16.14 -1.17 2.84
CA GLY A 199 -17.09 -2.27 2.62
C GLY A 199 -16.82 -3.09 1.35
N GLY A 200 -15.63 -2.98 0.77
CA GLY A 200 -15.25 -3.73 -0.42
C GLY A 200 -13.73 -3.79 -0.60
N PHE A 201 -13.30 -4.16 -1.80
CA PHE A 201 -11.88 -4.09 -2.16
C PHE A 201 -11.66 -3.56 -3.57
N ARG A 202 -10.43 -3.08 -3.82
CA ARG A 202 -9.90 -2.75 -5.15
C ARG A 202 -8.72 -3.65 -5.46
N PHE A 203 -8.66 -4.17 -6.66
CA PHE A 203 -7.58 -4.98 -7.21
C PHE A 203 -6.79 -4.13 -8.20
N ILE A 204 -5.56 -3.73 -7.82
CA ILE A 204 -4.74 -2.80 -8.61
C ILE A 204 -3.50 -3.55 -9.11
N HIS A 205 -3.36 -3.63 -10.43
CA HIS A 205 -2.32 -4.43 -11.04
C HIS A 205 -1.95 -4.00 -12.46
N SER A 206 -0.79 -4.42 -12.95
CA SER A 206 -0.43 -4.31 -14.35
C SER A 206 -0.96 -5.53 -15.10
N SER A 207 -2.07 -5.35 -15.84
CA SER A 207 -2.85 -6.43 -16.45
C SER A 207 -2.24 -6.94 -17.75
N GLY A 208 -1.89 -8.23 -17.79
CA GLY A 208 -1.56 -8.99 -18.99
C GLY A 208 -2.80 -9.46 -19.79
N SER A 209 -3.96 -8.85 -19.54
CA SER A 209 -5.21 -9.05 -20.27
C SER A 209 -5.76 -7.68 -20.68
N ARG A 210 -6.76 -7.64 -21.57
CA ARG A 210 -7.42 -6.37 -21.89
C ARG A 210 -7.80 -5.62 -20.62
N PRO A 211 -7.49 -4.32 -20.51
CA PRO A 211 -6.99 -3.40 -21.55
C PRO A 211 -5.47 -3.34 -21.73
N TRP A 212 -4.67 -4.32 -21.26
CA TRP A 212 -3.21 -4.42 -21.41
C TRP A 212 -2.44 -3.23 -20.79
N CYS A 213 -2.84 -2.83 -19.62
CA CYS A 213 -2.23 -1.73 -18.89
C CYS A 213 -2.46 -1.87 -17.39
N VAL A 214 -1.92 -0.94 -16.60
CA VAL A 214 -2.24 -0.84 -15.17
C VAL A 214 -3.69 -0.42 -15.00
N VAL A 215 -4.42 -1.19 -14.19
CA VAL A 215 -5.85 -1.02 -13.92
C VAL A 215 -6.15 -1.06 -12.41
N ASP A 216 -7.28 -0.46 -12.02
CA ASP A 216 -7.86 -0.48 -10.69
C ASP A 216 -9.29 -1.06 -10.83
N GLU A 217 -9.47 -2.31 -10.46
CA GLU A 217 -10.68 -3.11 -10.71
C GLU A 217 -11.42 -3.42 -9.41
N GLY A 218 -12.75 -3.39 -9.47
CA GLY A 218 -13.61 -3.85 -8.38
C GLY A 218 -13.84 -5.36 -8.43
N ARG A 219 -14.63 -5.85 -7.47
CA ARG A 219 -14.97 -7.27 -7.33
C ARG A 219 -15.47 -7.91 -8.64
N THR A 220 -16.36 -7.25 -9.36
CA THR A 220 -16.99 -7.78 -10.57
C THR A 220 -16.13 -7.66 -11.82
N GLU A 221 -15.12 -6.79 -11.79
CA GLU A 221 -14.26 -6.45 -12.93
C GLU A 221 -12.93 -7.21 -12.92
N ALA A 222 -12.48 -7.68 -11.74
CA ALA A 222 -11.17 -8.28 -11.51
C ALA A 222 -11.02 -9.67 -12.17
N GLY A 223 -11.05 -9.71 -13.49
CA GLY A 223 -11.10 -10.95 -14.27
C GLY A 223 -9.88 -11.85 -14.06
N VAL A 224 -8.70 -11.28 -13.87
CA VAL A 224 -7.49 -12.05 -13.56
C VAL A 224 -7.62 -12.74 -12.19
N LEU A 225 -8.11 -12.01 -11.18
CA LEU A 225 -8.35 -12.54 -9.85
C LEU A 225 -9.46 -13.62 -9.85
N GLN A 226 -10.50 -13.43 -10.65
CA GLN A 226 -11.61 -14.40 -10.77
C GLN A 226 -11.13 -15.74 -11.31
N ARG A 227 -10.31 -15.74 -12.35
CA ARG A 227 -9.85 -16.97 -13.02
C ARG A 227 -8.77 -17.72 -12.26
N SER A 228 -8.05 -17.06 -11.36
CA SER A 228 -6.99 -17.68 -10.59
C SER A 228 -7.53 -18.79 -9.67
N LYS A 229 -6.81 -19.89 -9.57
CA LYS A 229 -7.13 -21.01 -8.67
C LYS A 229 -6.24 -21.06 -7.44
N TRP A 230 -5.07 -20.45 -7.53
CA TRP A 230 -4.13 -20.32 -6.42
C TRP A 230 -4.03 -18.83 -6.04
N ARG A 231 -4.35 -18.50 -4.80
CA ARG A 231 -4.34 -17.11 -4.29
C ARG A 231 -3.67 -17.09 -2.93
N MET A 232 -2.57 -16.37 -2.81
CA MET A 232 -1.91 -16.11 -1.52
C MET A 232 -2.04 -14.62 -1.22
N LEU A 233 -2.64 -14.26 -0.09
CA LEU A 233 -2.96 -12.89 0.31
C LEU A 233 -2.26 -12.56 1.63
N GLY A 234 -1.61 -11.39 1.71
CA GLY A 234 -0.98 -10.93 2.94
C GLY A 234 -1.14 -9.42 3.16
N ASN A 235 -1.53 -9.02 4.38
CA ASN A 235 -1.68 -7.60 4.73
C ASN A 235 -0.30 -6.99 4.99
N LEU A 236 0.12 -6.10 4.08
CA LEU A 236 1.40 -5.43 4.16
C LEU A 236 1.39 -4.33 5.24
N THR A 237 0.30 -3.55 5.31
CA THR A 237 0.25 -2.34 6.15
C THR A 237 -0.18 -2.60 7.58
N ALA A 238 -0.84 -3.72 7.88
CA ALA A 238 -1.19 -4.10 9.24
C ALA A 238 -0.12 -4.94 9.95
N ASN A 239 0.93 -5.38 9.24
CA ASN A 239 1.98 -6.21 9.85
C ASN A 239 3.02 -5.38 10.60
N PRO A 240 3.15 -5.50 11.94
CA PRO A 240 4.07 -4.67 12.72
C PRO A 240 5.54 -4.84 12.32
N ALA A 241 5.95 -6.04 11.90
CA ALA A 241 7.33 -6.28 11.47
C ALA A 241 7.64 -5.55 10.14
N VAL A 242 6.67 -5.46 9.24
CA VAL A 242 6.78 -4.70 7.99
C VAL A 242 6.90 -3.20 8.30
N LEU A 243 6.05 -2.68 9.18
CA LEU A 243 6.07 -1.27 9.58
C LEU A 243 7.40 -0.90 10.24
N LYS A 244 7.91 -1.74 11.15
CA LYS A 244 9.22 -1.53 11.80
C LYS A 244 10.36 -1.50 10.79
N ARG A 245 10.40 -2.44 9.83
CA ARG A 245 11.42 -2.45 8.77
C ARG A 245 11.33 -1.21 7.87
N TRP A 246 10.11 -0.78 7.52
CA TRP A 246 9.92 0.44 6.75
C TRP A 246 10.41 1.69 7.50
N LEU A 247 10.03 1.85 8.78
CA LEU A 247 10.47 2.95 9.63
C LEU A 247 12.00 3.00 9.76
N LYS A 248 12.65 1.86 9.97
CA LYS A 248 14.09 1.78 10.16
C LYS A 248 14.89 1.77 8.86
N ALA A 249 14.24 1.80 7.69
CA ALA A 249 14.88 1.61 6.39
C ALA A 249 15.74 0.33 6.35
N GLU A 250 15.27 -0.75 6.96
CA GLU A 250 15.97 -2.03 6.95
C GLU A 250 15.92 -2.67 5.56
N LYS A 251 17.06 -3.21 5.13
CA LYS A 251 17.13 -3.93 3.85
C LYS A 251 16.23 -5.17 3.89
N ILE A 252 15.37 -5.27 2.89
CA ILE A 252 14.51 -6.45 2.68
C ILE A 252 15.27 -7.43 1.82
N VAL A 253 15.58 -8.59 2.40
CA VAL A 253 16.20 -9.71 1.68
C VAL A 253 15.14 -10.36 0.81
N VAL A 254 15.38 -10.42 -0.49
CA VAL A 254 14.47 -11.03 -1.45
C VAL A 254 14.55 -12.54 -1.30
N ARG A 255 13.43 -13.20 -1.14
CA ARG A 255 13.36 -14.65 -0.99
C ARG A 255 13.56 -15.32 -2.35
N GLY A 256 14.39 -16.38 -2.38
CA GLY A 256 14.68 -17.14 -3.60
C GLY A 256 15.86 -16.63 -4.41
N THR A 257 16.63 -15.69 -3.86
CA THR A 257 17.91 -15.22 -4.43
C THR A 257 19.08 -15.73 -3.61
#